data_9ad48745f04add68bb139d6d85e67665
#
_entry.id   9ad48745f04add68bb139d6d85e67665
#
_cell.length_a   1.000
_cell.length_b   1.000
_cell.length_c   1.000
_cell.angle_alpha   90.00
_cell.angle_beta   90.00
_cell.angle_gamma   90.00
#
_symmetry.space_group_name_H-M   'P 1'
#
loop_
_entity.id
_entity.type
_entity.pdbx_description
1 polymer ?
#
loop_
_entity_poly.entity_id
_entity_poly.type
_entity_poly.pdbx_seq_one_letter_code
_entity_poly.pdbx_strand_id
1 'polypeptide(L)'
;GWSAKVDMCSIVNPLEKPENKRYTGKQTIEFRAPDGSANIYLLLAGITTAVRHGFELPDALELAKKTYVSMNIHKSEFADKLAHLDSLPASCIASADRLEKDRAIYEALGVFDPLTIDGIIRHLRSYQDGDLRDKAQADPVFLKELVDRFFYC
;
A
#
# COMPACT_ATOMS: atom_id res chain seq x y z
N GLY A 1 -2.25 7.52 -10.44
CA GLY A 1 -1.79 7.80 -11.77
C GLY A 1 -0.34 8.24 -11.78
N TRP A 2 0.38 7.90 -12.86
CA TRP A 2 1.74 8.37 -12.98
C TRP A 2 1.92 9.13 -14.28
N SER A 3 2.56 10.27 -14.21
CA SER A 3 2.90 11.07 -15.37
C SER A 3 4.38 11.48 -15.29
N ALA A 4 5.11 11.34 -16.39
CA ALA A 4 6.52 11.62 -16.46
C ALA A 4 6.78 13.00 -17.09
N LYS A 5 7.65 13.83 -16.49
CA LYS A 5 8.25 14.96 -17.18
C LYS A 5 9.37 14.44 -18.08
N VAL A 6 9.27 14.77 -19.38
CA VAL A 6 10.24 14.34 -20.39
C VAL A 6 11.67 14.77 -20.05
N ASP A 7 11.82 15.96 -19.48
CA ASP A 7 13.13 16.50 -19.07
C ASP A 7 13.78 15.67 -17.95
N MET A 8 13.00 15.17 -17.00
CA MET A 8 13.52 14.28 -15.95
C MET A 8 13.82 12.89 -16.49
N CYS A 9 13.00 12.36 -17.41
CA CYS A 9 13.24 11.06 -18.01
C CYS A 9 14.56 11.06 -18.78
N SER A 10 14.87 12.11 -19.54
CA SER A 10 16.14 12.20 -20.27
C SER A 10 17.37 12.37 -19.38
N ILE A 11 17.23 12.94 -18.19
CA ILE A 11 18.31 13.04 -17.19
C ILE A 11 18.57 11.68 -16.53
N VAL A 12 17.50 10.96 -16.18
CA VAL A 12 17.60 9.67 -15.49
C VAL A 12 17.87 8.52 -16.45
N ASN A 13 17.34 8.61 -17.67
CA ASN A 13 17.54 7.63 -18.75
C ASN A 13 18.02 8.35 -20.03
N PRO A 14 19.33 8.39 -20.29
CA PRO A 14 19.89 9.03 -21.49
C PRO A 14 19.41 8.42 -22.83
N LEU A 15 18.82 7.22 -22.79
CA LEU A 15 18.24 6.57 -23.98
C LEU A 15 16.81 7.05 -24.26
N GLU A 16 16.20 7.80 -23.35
CA GLU A 16 14.86 8.39 -23.54
C GLU A 16 14.93 9.53 -24.56
N LYS A 17 14.16 9.41 -25.64
CA LYS A 17 14.16 10.44 -26.68
C LYS A 17 13.36 11.66 -26.24
N PRO A 18 13.95 12.89 -26.34
CA PRO A 18 13.28 14.15 -25.93
C PRO A 18 12.01 14.49 -26.71
N GLU A 19 11.76 13.82 -27.81
CA GLU A 19 10.64 14.08 -28.73
C GLU A 19 9.29 13.61 -28.17
N ASN A 20 9.27 12.83 -27.10
CA ASN A 20 8.05 12.33 -26.49
C ASN A 20 7.36 13.38 -25.61
N LYS A 21 6.98 14.52 -26.23
CA LYS A 21 6.28 15.66 -25.59
C LYS A 21 4.93 15.27 -24.93
N ARG A 22 4.56 14.00 -25.00
CA ARG A 22 3.28 13.47 -24.50
C ARG A 22 3.15 13.49 -22.97
N TYR A 23 4.24 13.75 -22.25
CA TYR A 23 4.32 13.63 -20.81
C TYR A 23 4.85 14.89 -20.12
N THR A 24 4.43 16.07 -20.57
CA THR A 24 4.86 17.37 -20.03
C THR A 24 4.20 17.75 -18.69
N GLY A 25 3.34 16.89 -18.14
CA GLY A 25 2.69 17.11 -16.86
C GLY A 25 3.55 16.81 -15.65
N LYS A 26 3.02 17.02 -14.45
CA LYS A 26 3.66 16.64 -13.19
C LYS A 26 3.79 15.12 -13.13
N GLN A 27 5.01 14.64 -12.84
CA GLN A 27 5.24 13.22 -12.53
C GLN A 27 4.91 12.97 -11.06
N THR A 28 3.89 12.18 -10.80
CA THR A 28 3.54 11.75 -9.45
C THR A 28 3.16 10.28 -9.45
N ILE A 29 3.59 9.58 -8.41
CA ILE A 29 3.03 8.29 -8.05
C ILE A 29 2.06 8.56 -6.91
N GLU A 30 0.80 8.20 -7.08
CA GLU A 30 -0.21 8.30 -6.03
C GLU A 30 -0.39 6.93 -5.37
N PHE A 31 -0.13 6.87 -4.07
CA PHE A 31 -0.33 5.70 -3.25
C PHE A 31 -1.43 5.98 -2.22
N ARG A 32 -2.59 5.35 -2.38
CA ARG A 32 -3.81 5.65 -1.62
C ARG A 32 -4.08 4.73 -0.44
N ALA A 33 -3.21 3.74 -0.17
CA ALA A 33 -3.41 2.79 0.90
C ALA A 33 -3.09 3.33 2.31
N PRO A 34 -2.11 4.25 2.50
CA PRO A 34 -1.75 4.74 3.82
C PRO A 34 -2.85 5.57 4.46
N ASP A 35 -2.99 5.44 5.77
CA ASP A 35 -3.80 6.31 6.60
C ASP A 35 -3.13 7.67 6.84
N GLY A 36 -3.94 8.73 7.02
CA GLY A 36 -3.44 10.09 7.27
C GLY A 36 -2.73 10.27 8.61
N SER A 37 -2.97 9.39 9.58
CA SER A 37 -2.33 9.36 10.91
C SER A 37 -1.06 8.51 10.97
N ALA A 38 -0.66 7.88 9.84
CA ALA A 38 0.52 7.03 9.79
C ALA A 38 1.81 7.78 10.18
N ASN A 39 2.70 7.12 10.93
CA ASN A 39 4.05 7.64 11.15
C ASN A 39 4.79 7.74 9.81
N ILE A 40 5.04 8.98 9.37
CA ILE A 40 5.60 9.26 8.04
C ILE A 40 6.98 8.62 7.81
N TYR A 41 7.80 8.49 8.85
CA TYR A 41 9.14 7.90 8.74
C TYR A 41 9.05 6.38 8.52
N LEU A 42 8.23 5.69 9.31
CA LEU A 42 7.97 4.25 9.13
C LEU A 42 7.28 3.97 7.80
N LEU A 43 6.36 4.84 7.40
CA LEU A 43 5.66 4.73 6.11
C LEU A 43 6.64 4.83 4.94
N LEU A 44 7.50 5.85 4.92
CA LEU A 44 8.49 6.02 3.85
C LEU A 44 9.52 4.90 3.82
N ALA A 45 9.99 4.44 4.98
CA ALA A 45 10.88 3.29 5.07
C ALA A 45 10.22 2.02 4.51
N GLY A 46 8.96 1.77 4.89
CA GLY A 46 8.17 0.62 4.41
C GLY A 46 7.94 0.65 2.90
N ILE A 47 7.51 1.80 2.36
CA ILE A 47 7.31 1.98 0.91
C ILE A 47 8.62 1.76 0.15
N THR A 48 9.71 2.37 0.60
CA THR A 48 11.03 2.24 -0.06
C THR A 48 11.50 0.79 -0.08
N THR A 49 11.34 0.09 1.04
CA THR A 49 11.68 -1.34 1.15
C THR A 49 10.82 -2.20 0.22
N ALA A 50 9.51 -1.97 0.17
CA ALA A 50 8.61 -2.69 -0.71
C ALA A 50 8.90 -2.43 -2.19
N VAL A 51 9.17 -1.18 -2.57
CA VAL A 51 9.55 -0.81 -3.95
C VAL A 51 10.84 -1.49 -4.36
N ARG A 52 11.87 -1.46 -3.50
CA ARG A 52 13.14 -2.15 -3.75
C ARG A 52 12.89 -3.64 -3.97
N HIS A 53 12.17 -4.29 -3.06
CA HIS A 53 11.83 -5.71 -3.18
C HIS A 53 11.12 -5.99 -4.50
N GLY A 54 10.16 -5.16 -4.90
CA GLY A 54 9.45 -5.29 -6.17
C GLY A 54 10.38 -5.23 -7.39
N PHE A 55 11.42 -4.39 -7.38
CA PHE A 55 12.42 -4.34 -8.46
C PHE A 55 13.38 -5.54 -8.45
N GLU A 56 13.60 -6.16 -7.30
CA GLU A 56 14.48 -7.32 -7.14
C GLU A 56 13.78 -8.66 -7.47
N LEU A 57 12.45 -8.67 -7.62
CA LEU A 57 11.70 -9.87 -7.99
C LEU A 57 12.05 -10.34 -9.40
N PRO A 58 12.34 -11.63 -9.60
CA PRO A 58 12.65 -12.19 -10.93
C PRO A 58 11.52 -12.00 -11.95
N ASP A 59 10.27 -12.00 -11.48
CA ASP A 59 9.04 -11.88 -12.26
C ASP A 59 8.35 -10.50 -12.11
N ALA A 60 9.09 -9.48 -11.67
CA ALA A 60 8.57 -8.13 -11.41
C ALA A 60 7.71 -7.57 -12.55
N LEU A 61 8.15 -7.73 -13.80
CA LEU A 61 7.43 -7.24 -14.96
C LEU A 61 6.12 -8.01 -15.21
N GLU A 62 6.13 -9.32 -15.02
CA GLU A 62 4.94 -10.15 -15.16
C GLU A 62 3.92 -9.84 -14.06
N LEU A 63 4.38 -9.64 -12.83
CA LEU A 63 3.55 -9.20 -11.72
C LEU A 63 2.92 -7.83 -12.02
N ALA A 64 3.69 -6.87 -12.51
CA ALA A 64 3.21 -5.55 -12.89
C ALA A 64 2.13 -5.62 -14.00
N LYS A 65 2.33 -6.47 -15.01
CA LYS A 65 1.32 -6.69 -16.07
C LYS A 65 0.05 -7.34 -15.51
N LYS A 66 0.20 -8.35 -14.64
CA LYS A 66 -0.92 -9.06 -14.00
C LYS A 66 -1.78 -8.13 -13.14
N THR A 67 -1.15 -7.21 -12.41
CA THR A 67 -1.83 -6.29 -11.49
C THR A 67 -2.23 -4.96 -12.14
N TYR A 68 -1.86 -4.73 -13.40
CA TYR A 68 -2.21 -3.51 -14.11
C TYR A 68 -3.71 -3.43 -14.39
N VAL A 69 -4.32 -2.32 -14.00
CA VAL A 69 -5.74 -2.02 -14.23
C VAL A 69 -5.89 -0.69 -14.96
N SER A 70 -6.44 -0.73 -16.17
CA SER A 70 -6.67 0.46 -17.02
C SER A 70 -8.11 0.95 -17.01
N MET A 71 -8.99 0.31 -16.22
CA MET A 71 -10.43 0.57 -16.18
C MET A 71 -10.87 1.14 -14.84
N ASN A 72 -12.08 1.71 -14.80
CA ASN A 72 -12.66 2.16 -13.54
C ASN A 72 -13.13 0.97 -12.70
N ILE A 73 -12.39 0.68 -11.61
CA ILE A 73 -12.64 -0.45 -10.71
C ILE A 73 -13.98 -0.37 -9.95
N HIS A 74 -14.63 0.80 -9.93
CA HIS A 74 -15.90 1.00 -9.22
C HIS A 74 -17.12 0.65 -10.07
N LYS A 75 -16.94 0.27 -11.32
CA LYS A 75 -18.03 -0.18 -12.17
C LYS A 75 -18.25 -1.68 -12.02
N SER A 76 -19.48 -2.07 -11.69
CA SER A 76 -19.87 -3.47 -11.48
C SER A 76 -19.59 -4.38 -12.68
N GLU A 77 -19.62 -3.84 -13.91
CA GLU A 77 -19.33 -4.58 -15.14
C GLU A 77 -17.90 -5.15 -15.22
N PHE A 78 -16.99 -4.68 -14.36
CA PHE A 78 -15.61 -5.14 -14.31
C PHE A 78 -15.26 -6.03 -13.11
N ALA A 79 -16.25 -6.37 -12.28
CA ALA A 79 -16.05 -7.16 -11.06
C ALA A 79 -15.32 -8.48 -11.34
N ASP A 80 -15.74 -9.21 -12.37
CA ASP A 80 -15.11 -10.48 -12.75
C ASP A 80 -13.64 -10.32 -13.19
N LYS A 81 -13.32 -9.21 -13.86
CA LYS A 81 -11.95 -8.91 -14.31
C LYS A 81 -11.02 -8.54 -13.17
N LEU A 82 -11.58 -8.10 -12.05
CA LEU A 82 -10.84 -7.69 -10.85
C LEU A 82 -10.73 -8.82 -9.82
N ALA A 83 -11.50 -9.90 -9.99
CA ALA A 83 -11.55 -11.02 -9.05
C ALA A 83 -10.18 -11.73 -8.84
N HIS A 84 -9.23 -11.54 -9.76
CA HIS A 84 -7.87 -12.08 -9.65
C HIS A 84 -6.90 -11.19 -8.86
N LEU A 85 -7.33 -9.99 -8.47
CA LEU A 85 -6.51 -9.08 -7.68
C LEU A 85 -6.65 -9.40 -6.20
N ASP A 86 -5.54 -9.38 -5.49
CA ASP A 86 -5.53 -9.53 -4.04
C ASP A 86 -6.16 -8.29 -3.38
N SER A 87 -6.85 -8.51 -2.27
CA SER A 87 -7.36 -7.44 -1.42
C SER A 87 -6.34 -7.05 -0.35
N LEU A 88 -6.38 -5.79 0.07
CA LEU A 88 -5.67 -5.36 1.26
C LEU A 88 -6.25 -6.07 2.51
N PRO A 89 -5.44 -6.29 3.56
CA PRO A 89 -5.94 -6.80 4.83
C PRO A 89 -7.11 -5.96 5.35
N ALA A 90 -8.16 -6.62 5.83
CA ALA A 90 -9.41 -5.96 6.25
C ALA A 90 -9.41 -5.56 7.74
N SER A 91 -8.35 -5.90 8.49
CA SER A 91 -8.21 -5.63 9.92
C SER A 91 -6.76 -5.41 10.32
N CYS A 92 -6.52 -4.83 11.48
CA CYS A 92 -5.20 -4.72 12.07
C CYS A 92 -4.58 -6.09 12.35
N ILE A 93 -5.40 -7.06 12.79
CA ILE A 93 -4.95 -8.44 13.00
C ILE A 93 -4.47 -9.05 11.67
N ALA A 94 -5.26 -8.95 10.61
CA ALA A 94 -4.87 -9.46 9.30
C ALA A 94 -3.63 -8.75 8.73
N SER A 95 -3.47 -7.46 9.00
CA SER A 95 -2.28 -6.68 8.63
C SER A 95 -1.05 -7.16 9.41
N ALA A 96 -1.19 -7.47 10.70
CA ALA A 96 -0.13 -8.03 11.52
C ALA A 96 0.33 -9.40 11.01
N ASP A 97 -0.61 -10.29 10.67
CA ASP A 97 -0.31 -11.62 10.14
C ASP A 97 0.39 -11.54 8.78
N ARG A 98 -0.01 -10.58 7.95
CA ARG A 98 0.67 -10.33 6.69
C ARG A 98 2.09 -9.80 6.89
N LEU A 99 2.27 -8.84 7.80
CA LEU A 99 3.59 -8.30 8.14
C LEU A 99 4.52 -9.39 8.70
N GLU A 100 3.99 -10.24 9.59
CA GLU A 100 4.76 -11.36 10.15
C GLU A 100 5.21 -12.35 9.08
N LYS A 101 4.35 -12.66 8.11
CA LYS A 101 4.66 -13.52 6.98
C LYS A 101 5.75 -12.94 6.09
N ASP A 102 5.68 -11.64 5.83
CA ASP A 102 6.56 -10.95 4.89
C ASP A 102 7.74 -10.23 5.59
N ARG A 103 7.94 -10.44 6.89
CA ARG A 103 8.92 -9.72 7.73
C ARG A 103 10.33 -9.71 7.17
N ALA A 104 10.75 -10.81 6.54
CA ALA A 104 12.08 -10.92 5.95
C ALA A 104 12.36 -9.86 4.88
N ILE A 105 11.33 -9.37 4.18
CA ILE A 105 11.45 -8.30 3.18
C ILE A 105 11.81 -6.99 3.87
N TYR A 106 11.20 -6.69 5.01
CA TYR A 106 11.36 -5.45 5.76
C TYR A 106 12.62 -5.44 6.62
N GLU A 107 13.01 -6.59 7.15
CA GLU A 107 14.26 -6.76 7.93
C GLU A 107 15.50 -6.83 7.04
N ALA A 108 15.33 -7.09 5.74
CA ALA A 108 16.43 -7.15 4.80
C ALA A 108 17.25 -5.85 4.83
N LEU A 109 18.58 -5.98 4.77
CA LEU A 109 19.56 -4.88 4.85
C LEU A 109 19.49 -4.05 6.15
N GLY A 110 18.82 -4.54 7.19
CA GLY A 110 18.71 -3.86 8.47
C GLY A 110 17.89 -2.54 8.42
N VAL A 111 16.98 -2.39 7.45
CA VAL A 111 16.11 -1.21 7.36
C VAL A 111 15.15 -1.17 8.54
N PHE A 112 14.51 -2.29 8.83
CA PHE A 112 13.74 -2.46 10.06
C PHE A 112 14.44 -3.44 10.99
N ASP A 113 14.63 -3.02 12.24
CA ASP A 113 15.06 -3.89 13.32
C ASP A 113 13.96 -4.91 13.64
N PRO A 114 14.30 -6.19 13.89
CA PRO A 114 13.32 -7.21 14.27
C PRO A 114 12.44 -6.83 15.45
N LEU A 115 12.97 -6.13 16.45
CA LEU A 115 12.18 -5.65 17.60
C LEU A 115 11.16 -4.59 17.19
N THR A 116 11.48 -3.76 16.20
CA THR A 116 10.53 -2.80 15.64
C THR A 116 9.37 -3.52 14.96
N ILE A 117 9.65 -4.53 14.13
CA ILE A 117 8.61 -5.36 13.48
C ILE A 117 7.76 -6.07 14.53
N ASP A 118 8.37 -6.69 15.55
CA ASP A 118 7.65 -7.34 16.63
C ASP A 118 6.76 -6.34 17.41
N GLY A 119 7.24 -5.13 17.63
CA GLY A 119 6.48 -4.04 18.26
C GLY A 119 5.25 -3.66 17.44
N ILE A 120 5.40 -3.47 16.13
CA ILE A 120 4.29 -3.15 15.21
C ILE A 120 3.26 -4.28 15.20
N ILE A 121 3.68 -5.54 15.06
CA ILE A 121 2.80 -6.71 15.04
C ILE A 121 2.00 -6.79 16.34
N ARG A 122 2.67 -6.65 17.49
CA ARG A 122 2.02 -6.67 18.80
C ARG A 122 1.01 -5.54 18.96
N HIS A 123 1.36 -4.34 18.49
CA HIS A 123 0.47 -3.18 18.56
C HIS A 123 -0.78 -3.39 17.70
N LEU A 124 -0.62 -3.83 16.44
CA LEU A 124 -1.75 -4.12 15.55
C LEU A 124 -2.67 -5.20 16.14
N ARG A 125 -2.11 -6.29 16.68
CA ARG A 125 -2.90 -7.35 17.32
C ARG A 125 -3.63 -6.90 18.59
N SER A 126 -3.14 -5.86 19.27
CA SER A 126 -3.78 -5.33 20.47
C SER A 126 -5.15 -4.68 20.23
N TYR A 127 -5.45 -4.29 19.00
CA TYR A 127 -6.76 -3.73 18.64
C TYR A 127 -7.89 -4.76 18.64
N GLN A 128 -7.59 -6.04 18.47
CA GLN A 128 -8.56 -7.14 18.49
C GLN A 128 -9.77 -6.89 17.58
N ASP A 129 -9.51 -6.34 16.39
CA ASP A 129 -10.50 -5.78 15.46
C ASP A 129 -11.06 -6.77 14.43
N GLY A 130 -10.86 -8.08 14.63
CA GLY A 130 -11.25 -9.10 13.67
C GLY A 130 -12.77 -9.15 13.38
N ASP A 131 -13.60 -8.77 14.34
CA ASP A 131 -15.07 -8.71 14.24
C ASP A 131 -15.64 -7.29 14.36
N LEU A 132 -14.76 -6.28 14.28
CA LEU A 132 -15.12 -4.88 14.51
C LEU A 132 -16.21 -4.39 13.55
N ARG A 133 -16.12 -4.78 12.26
CA ARG A 133 -17.09 -4.40 11.24
C ARG A 133 -18.49 -4.89 11.57
N ASP A 134 -18.60 -6.16 11.96
CA ASP A 134 -19.89 -6.79 12.27
C ASP A 134 -20.51 -6.17 13.53
N LYS A 135 -19.71 -5.93 14.56
CA LYS A 135 -20.12 -5.21 15.77
C LYS A 135 -20.62 -3.80 15.48
N ALA A 136 -19.86 -3.04 14.68
CA ALA A 136 -20.22 -1.67 14.33
C ALA A 136 -21.50 -1.59 13.47
N GLN A 137 -21.76 -2.60 12.64
CA GLN A 137 -23.01 -2.68 11.86
C GLN A 137 -24.21 -3.07 12.73
N ALA A 138 -24.01 -3.91 13.74
CA ALA A 138 -25.08 -4.41 14.60
C ALA A 138 -25.47 -3.40 15.70
N ASP A 139 -24.54 -2.56 16.14
CA ASP A 139 -24.73 -1.64 17.27
C ASP A 139 -24.33 -0.20 16.94
N PRO A 140 -25.31 0.70 16.67
CA PRO A 140 -25.03 2.11 16.39
C PRO A 140 -24.40 2.88 17.57
N VAL A 141 -24.62 2.45 18.81
CA VAL A 141 -24.03 3.08 20.01
C VAL A 141 -22.55 2.75 20.05
N PHE A 142 -22.20 1.48 19.84
CA PHE A 142 -20.82 1.04 19.72
C PHE A 142 -20.08 1.74 18.57
N LEU A 143 -20.74 1.87 17.41
CA LEU A 143 -20.16 2.63 16.28
C LEU A 143 -19.85 4.07 16.66
N LYS A 144 -20.76 4.74 17.37
CA LYS A 144 -20.54 6.11 17.82
C LYS A 144 -19.36 6.22 18.80
N GLU A 145 -19.28 5.34 19.78
CA GLU A 145 -18.15 5.28 20.73
C GLU A 145 -16.82 5.05 20.03
N LEU A 146 -16.82 4.17 19.01
CA LEU A 146 -15.65 3.90 18.19
C LEU A 146 -15.19 5.14 17.42
N VAL A 147 -16.13 5.84 16.77
CA VAL A 147 -15.85 7.08 16.06
C VAL A 147 -15.33 8.15 17.00
N ASP A 148 -15.99 8.37 18.15
CA ASP A 148 -15.57 9.37 19.15
C ASP A 148 -14.15 9.08 19.66
N ARG A 149 -13.78 7.81 19.81
CA ARG A 149 -12.46 7.38 20.27
C ARG A 149 -11.34 7.63 19.25
N PHE A 150 -11.61 7.44 17.95
CA PHE A 150 -10.61 7.47 16.89
C PHE A 150 -10.75 8.65 15.94
N PHE A 151 -11.62 9.61 16.24
CA PHE A 151 -11.91 10.74 15.34
C PHE A 151 -10.72 11.68 15.14
N TYR A 152 -9.84 11.77 16.14
CA TYR A 152 -8.66 12.65 16.15
C TYR A 152 -7.33 11.88 16.22
N CYS A 153 -7.29 10.66 15.70
CA CYS A 153 -6.04 9.89 15.65
C CYS A 153 -5.03 10.50 14.70
#